data_69acad7161955313c4fe9cce05bdf21a
#
_entry.id   69acad7161955313c4fe9cce05bdf21a
#
_cell.length_a   1.000
_cell.length_b   1.000
_cell.length_c   1.000
_cell.angle_alpha   90.00
_cell.angle_beta   90.00
_cell.angle_gamma   90.00
#
_symmetry.space_group_name_H-M   'P 1'
#
loop_
_entity.id
_entity.type
_entity.pdbx_description
1 polymer ?
#
loop_
_entity_poly.entity_id
_entity_poly.type
_entity_poly.pdbx_seq_one_letter_code
_entity_poly.pdbx_strand_id
1 'polypeptide(L)'
;ELMDGLRRRGFRTAIVSAGIDLLSERVAEELGMDLQFANGLCADGDGRLTGEGVFRVRLMEKGRTVEEAARKLGVGPEGIVSVGNSRYDVSMFERSALGIAFCPEDELVRERADVVVEEKDLKRVLGHLDAFQ
;
A
#
# COMPACT_ATOMS: atom_id res chain seq x y z
N GLU A 1 -2.66 14.40 -8.62
CA GLU A 1 -1.27 14.87 -8.76
C GLU A 1 -0.23 13.77 -8.45
N LEU A 2 -0.27 13.08 -7.26
CA LEU A 2 0.65 11.95 -6.99
C LEU A 2 0.50 10.86 -8.05
N MET A 3 -0.71 10.37 -8.26
CA MET A 3 -0.99 9.28 -9.21
C MET A 3 -0.55 9.61 -10.63
N ASP A 4 -0.75 10.85 -11.07
CA ASP A 4 -0.29 11.29 -12.40
C ASP A 4 1.24 11.33 -12.48
N GLY A 5 1.89 11.74 -11.39
CA GLY A 5 3.34 11.71 -11.28
C GLY A 5 3.92 10.30 -11.35
N LEU A 6 3.28 9.34 -10.69
CA LEU A 6 3.66 7.92 -10.71
C LEU A 6 3.48 7.32 -12.11
N ARG A 7 2.32 7.55 -12.74
CA ARG A 7 2.04 7.05 -14.10
C ARG A 7 3.03 7.57 -15.14
N ARG A 8 3.34 8.87 -15.10
CA ARG A 8 4.34 9.46 -16.02
C ARG A 8 5.74 8.86 -15.87
N ARG A 9 6.04 8.33 -14.69
CA ARG A 9 7.31 7.66 -14.38
C ARG A 9 7.26 6.14 -14.61
N GLY A 10 6.13 5.62 -15.10
CA GLY A 10 5.97 4.19 -15.39
C GLY A 10 5.70 3.30 -14.17
N PHE A 11 5.42 3.87 -13.01
CA PHE A 11 5.10 3.08 -11.81
C PHE A 11 3.74 2.40 -11.95
N ARG A 12 3.70 1.15 -11.51
CA ARG A 12 2.47 0.42 -11.22
C ARG A 12 2.11 0.64 -9.74
N THR A 13 0.83 0.59 -9.43
CA THR A 13 0.35 0.99 -8.11
C THR A 13 -0.55 -0.06 -7.49
N ALA A 14 -0.38 -0.28 -6.18
CA ALA A 14 -1.18 -1.22 -5.41
C ALA A 14 -1.58 -0.64 -4.05
N ILE A 15 -2.79 -0.95 -3.59
CA ILE A 15 -3.22 -0.74 -2.21
C ILE A 15 -3.04 -2.06 -1.44
N VAL A 16 -2.43 -1.98 -0.26
CA VAL A 16 -2.33 -3.07 0.70
C VAL A 16 -2.92 -2.60 2.04
N SER A 17 -4.10 -3.07 2.37
CA SER A 17 -4.84 -2.64 3.55
C SER A 17 -5.37 -3.83 4.35
N ALA A 18 -5.26 -3.79 5.67
CA ALA A 18 -5.97 -4.71 6.56
C ALA A 18 -7.42 -4.24 6.86
N GLY A 19 -7.85 -3.14 6.27
CA GLY A 19 -9.20 -2.63 6.32
C GLY A 19 -10.16 -3.34 5.35
N ILE A 20 -11.30 -2.72 5.11
CA ILE A 20 -12.42 -3.29 4.36
C ILE A 20 -12.27 -3.02 2.85
N ASP A 21 -12.50 -4.05 2.04
CA ASP A 21 -12.37 -4.02 0.59
C ASP A 21 -13.31 -3.01 -0.10
N LEU A 22 -14.52 -2.82 0.39
CA LEU A 22 -15.46 -1.83 -0.14
C LEU A 22 -14.86 -0.42 -0.25
N LEU A 23 -14.06 -0.01 0.73
CA LEU A 23 -13.37 1.28 0.70
C LEU A 23 -12.16 1.25 -0.23
N SER A 24 -11.33 0.21 -0.13
CA SER A 24 -10.11 0.12 -0.94
C SER A 24 -10.40 -0.05 -2.44
N GLU A 25 -11.44 -0.80 -2.79
CA GLU A 25 -11.93 -0.94 -4.17
C GLU A 25 -12.34 0.41 -4.76
N ARG A 26 -13.15 1.16 -4.00
CA ARG A 26 -13.59 2.48 -4.43
C ARG A 26 -12.42 3.45 -4.63
N VAL A 27 -11.50 3.49 -3.69
CA VAL A 27 -10.30 4.34 -3.80
C VAL A 27 -9.43 3.92 -4.99
N ALA A 28 -9.24 2.60 -5.18
CA ALA A 28 -8.49 2.08 -6.31
C ALA A 28 -9.11 2.46 -7.65
N GLU A 29 -10.43 2.37 -7.75
CA GLU A 29 -11.20 2.74 -8.94
C GLU A 29 -11.08 4.25 -9.24
N GLU A 30 -11.35 5.11 -8.25
CA GLU A 30 -11.30 6.57 -8.40
C GLU A 30 -9.88 7.07 -8.75
N LEU A 31 -8.85 6.43 -8.22
CA LEU A 31 -7.46 6.79 -8.48
C LEU A 31 -6.84 6.04 -9.66
N GLY A 32 -7.54 5.06 -10.25
CA GLY A 32 -7.05 4.23 -11.34
C GLY A 32 -5.80 3.43 -10.94
N MET A 33 -5.84 2.79 -9.77
CA MET A 33 -4.75 1.94 -9.30
C MET A 33 -4.78 0.57 -9.96
N ASP A 34 -3.63 -0.07 -10.10
CA ASP A 34 -3.51 -1.34 -10.83
C ASP A 34 -4.01 -2.54 -10.02
N LEU A 35 -3.78 -2.54 -8.72
CA LEU A 35 -4.18 -3.60 -7.79
C LEU A 35 -4.69 -3.02 -6.48
N GLN A 36 -5.53 -3.80 -5.79
CA GLN A 36 -5.88 -3.56 -4.41
C GLN A 36 -6.02 -4.88 -3.64
N PHE A 37 -5.61 -4.88 -2.39
CA PHE A 37 -5.76 -5.99 -1.46
C PHE A 37 -6.32 -5.46 -0.15
N ALA A 38 -7.45 -6.01 0.26
CA ALA A 38 -8.07 -5.71 1.54
C ALA A 38 -8.92 -6.89 2.01
N ASN A 39 -9.42 -6.82 3.24
CA ASN A 39 -10.27 -7.85 3.80
C ASN A 39 -11.73 -7.63 3.42
N GLY A 40 -12.45 -8.71 3.17
CA GLY A 40 -13.84 -8.66 2.72
C GLY A 40 -14.84 -8.85 3.83
N LEU A 41 -16.04 -8.33 3.62
CA LEU A 41 -17.22 -8.64 4.40
C LEU A 41 -18.17 -9.51 3.59
N CYS A 42 -18.72 -10.56 4.22
CA CYS A 42 -19.71 -11.41 3.57
C CYS A 42 -21.12 -10.84 3.76
N ALA A 43 -21.92 -10.89 2.70
CA ALA A 43 -23.31 -10.51 2.69
C ALA A 43 -24.18 -11.68 2.18
N ASP A 44 -25.41 -11.76 2.64
CA ASP A 44 -26.43 -12.70 2.15
C ASP A 44 -27.03 -12.23 0.80
N GLY A 45 -27.97 -13.01 0.27
CA GLY A 45 -28.66 -12.71 -0.99
C GLY A 45 -29.48 -11.40 -0.98
N ASP A 46 -29.79 -10.86 0.19
CA ASP A 46 -30.51 -9.59 0.39
C ASP A 46 -29.54 -8.42 0.64
N GLY A 47 -28.23 -8.68 0.61
CA GLY A 47 -27.18 -7.66 0.83
C GLY A 47 -26.94 -7.33 2.30
N ARG A 48 -27.42 -8.15 3.25
CA ARG A 48 -27.19 -7.97 4.68
C ARG A 48 -25.91 -8.67 5.10
N LEU A 49 -25.14 -8.02 5.97
CA LEU A 49 -23.90 -8.61 6.50
C LEU A 49 -24.22 -9.87 7.32
N THR A 50 -23.49 -10.95 7.04
CA THR A 50 -23.66 -12.26 7.74
C THR A 50 -22.88 -12.35 9.04
N GLY A 51 -21.93 -11.44 9.27
CA GLY A 51 -20.96 -11.53 10.37
C GLY A 51 -19.70 -12.31 10.02
N GLU A 52 -19.65 -12.90 8.83
CA GLU A 52 -18.45 -13.55 8.30
C GLU A 52 -17.61 -12.58 7.45
N GLY A 53 -16.35 -12.88 7.29
CA GLY A 53 -15.44 -12.09 6.48
C GLY A 53 -14.50 -12.94 5.61
N VAL A 54 -13.88 -12.29 4.65
CA VAL A 54 -12.81 -12.86 3.83
C VAL A 54 -11.49 -12.24 4.26
N PHE A 55 -10.61 -13.06 4.81
CA PHE A 55 -9.32 -12.62 5.33
C PHE A 55 -8.24 -12.76 4.25
N ARG A 56 -7.76 -11.65 3.73
CA ARG A 56 -6.76 -11.60 2.64
C ARG A 56 -5.45 -10.96 3.08
N VAL A 57 -5.53 -9.94 3.94
CA VAL A 57 -4.36 -9.15 4.39
C VAL A 57 -4.21 -9.27 5.89
N ARG A 58 -3.08 -9.81 6.33
CA ARG A 58 -2.74 -9.89 7.75
C ARG A 58 -2.06 -8.59 8.18
N LEU A 59 -2.62 -7.96 9.21
CA LEU A 59 -2.16 -6.66 9.71
C LEU A 59 -0.65 -6.62 10.00
N MET A 60 -0.11 -7.67 10.62
CA MET A 60 1.30 -7.77 10.99
C MET A 60 2.20 -8.32 9.87
N GLU A 61 1.62 -8.78 8.77
CA GLU A 61 2.34 -9.47 7.69
C GLU A 61 2.02 -8.86 6.31
N LYS A 62 1.77 -7.56 6.25
CA LYS A 62 1.47 -6.86 4.99
C LYS A 62 2.56 -7.05 3.93
N GLY A 63 3.80 -7.28 4.34
CA GLY A 63 4.92 -7.56 3.44
C GLY A 63 4.68 -8.76 2.52
N ARG A 64 3.95 -9.79 2.97
CA ARG A 64 3.56 -10.93 2.11
C ARG A 64 2.64 -10.50 0.98
N THR A 65 1.74 -9.57 1.26
CA THR A 65 0.83 -9.02 0.26
C THR A 65 1.59 -8.14 -0.74
N VAL A 66 2.61 -7.41 -0.28
CA VAL A 66 3.51 -6.66 -1.18
C VAL A 66 4.23 -7.60 -2.15
N GLU A 67 4.75 -8.73 -1.68
CA GLU A 67 5.37 -9.76 -2.53
C GLU A 67 4.37 -10.35 -3.54
N GLU A 68 3.14 -10.58 -3.12
CA GLU A 68 2.08 -11.04 -4.02
C GLU A 68 1.75 -10.01 -5.11
N ALA A 69 1.61 -8.74 -4.73
CA ALA A 69 1.37 -7.64 -5.66
C ALA A 69 2.51 -7.53 -6.69
N ALA A 70 3.76 -7.54 -6.21
CA ALA A 70 4.95 -7.48 -7.07
C ALA A 70 4.99 -8.64 -8.08
N ARG A 71 4.69 -9.85 -7.62
CA ARG A 71 4.63 -11.04 -8.49
C ARG A 71 3.55 -10.90 -9.56
N LYS A 72 2.36 -10.40 -9.23
CA LYS A 72 1.28 -10.16 -10.18
C LYS A 72 1.63 -9.08 -11.20
N LEU A 73 2.42 -8.09 -10.81
CA LEU A 73 2.85 -6.99 -11.66
C LEU A 73 4.17 -7.28 -12.41
N GLY A 74 4.82 -8.42 -12.15
CA GLY A 74 6.08 -8.80 -12.77
C GLY A 74 7.26 -7.92 -12.33
N VAL A 75 7.26 -7.44 -11.08
CA VAL A 75 8.29 -6.54 -10.52
C VAL A 75 9.14 -7.32 -9.52
N GLY A 76 10.45 -7.18 -9.63
CA GLY A 76 11.41 -7.72 -8.65
C GLY A 76 11.50 -6.85 -7.38
N PRO A 77 12.09 -7.40 -6.28
CA PRO A 77 12.19 -6.68 -5.01
C PRO A 77 12.88 -5.31 -5.13
N GLU A 78 13.85 -5.20 -6.03
CA GLU A 78 14.60 -3.98 -6.31
C GLU A 78 13.76 -2.84 -6.92
N GLY A 79 12.58 -3.17 -7.45
CA GLY A 79 11.65 -2.19 -8.04
C GLY A 79 10.47 -1.82 -7.13
N ILE A 80 10.46 -2.30 -5.89
CA ILE A 80 9.33 -2.07 -4.97
C ILE A 80 9.60 -0.85 -4.11
N VAL A 81 8.62 0.05 -4.04
CA VAL A 81 8.56 1.14 -3.08
C VAL A 81 7.29 1.00 -2.25
N SER A 82 7.40 1.02 -0.94
CA SER A 82 6.27 0.99 -0.03
C SER A 82 6.13 2.29 0.75
N VAL A 83 4.90 2.74 0.92
CA VAL A 83 4.54 3.93 1.71
C VAL A 83 3.57 3.53 2.81
N GLY A 84 3.87 3.90 4.04
CA GLY A 84 3.04 3.58 5.20
C GLY A 84 3.22 4.60 6.32
N ASN A 85 2.44 4.49 7.39
CA ASN A 85 2.46 5.46 8.49
C ASN A 85 2.54 4.84 9.89
N SER A 86 2.39 3.54 10.02
CA SER A 86 2.31 2.87 11.31
C SER A 86 3.25 1.66 11.41
N ARG A 87 3.45 1.17 12.62
CA ARG A 87 4.24 -0.06 12.87
C ARG A 87 3.78 -1.27 12.06
N TYR A 88 2.51 -1.30 11.66
CA TYR A 88 1.95 -2.37 10.86
C TYR A 88 2.44 -2.36 9.41
N ASP A 89 3.06 -1.27 8.97
CA ASP A 89 3.62 -1.11 7.63
C ASP A 89 5.10 -1.48 7.54
N VAL A 90 5.76 -1.69 8.68
CA VAL A 90 7.19 -2.06 8.73
C VAL A 90 7.48 -3.31 7.93
N SER A 91 6.62 -4.32 7.98
CA SER A 91 6.79 -5.54 7.18
C SER A 91 6.74 -5.31 5.67
N MET A 92 6.08 -4.24 5.22
CA MET A 92 6.11 -3.82 3.80
C MET A 92 7.48 -3.22 3.45
N PHE A 93 8.03 -2.37 4.32
CA PHE A 93 9.36 -1.76 4.11
C PHE A 93 10.45 -2.82 3.99
N GLU A 94 10.39 -3.87 4.81
CA GLU A 94 11.32 -5.00 4.79
C GLU A 94 11.30 -5.80 3.47
N ARG A 95 10.26 -5.66 2.66
CA ARG A 95 10.07 -6.32 1.37
C ARG A 95 10.19 -5.38 0.19
N SER A 96 10.69 -4.17 0.43
CA SER A 96 10.79 -3.11 -0.56
C SER A 96 12.23 -2.63 -0.69
N ALA A 97 12.60 -2.14 -1.85
CA ALA A 97 13.87 -1.47 -2.05
C ALA A 97 13.90 -0.08 -1.42
N LEU A 98 12.70 0.51 -1.19
CA LEU A 98 12.54 1.78 -0.49
C LEU A 98 11.27 1.75 0.35
N GLY A 99 11.41 1.95 1.65
CA GLY A 99 10.32 2.15 2.60
C GLY A 99 10.19 3.63 2.97
N ILE A 100 9.04 4.22 2.75
CA ILE A 100 8.74 5.62 3.05
C ILE A 100 7.71 5.69 4.18
N ALA A 101 8.09 6.26 5.33
CA ALA A 101 7.15 6.61 6.38
C ALA A 101 6.52 7.98 6.07
N PHE A 102 5.23 7.98 5.78
CA PHE A 102 4.47 9.21 5.49
C PHE A 102 3.64 9.62 6.70
N CYS A 103 3.91 10.80 7.26
CA CYS A 103 3.27 11.30 8.49
C CYS A 103 3.21 10.20 9.57
N PRO A 104 4.35 9.62 9.98
CA PRO A 104 4.40 8.44 10.84
C PRO A 104 3.73 8.65 12.20
N GLU A 105 2.97 7.65 12.63
CA GLU A 105 2.21 7.67 13.88
C GLU A 105 3.04 7.28 15.11
N ASP A 106 4.12 6.50 14.91
CA ASP A 106 4.95 5.99 15.99
C ASP A 106 6.44 5.99 15.64
N GLU A 107 7.29 5.88 16.66
CA GLU A 107 8.74 5.92 16.51
C GLU A 107 9.28 4.68 15.76
N LEU A 108 8.68 3.52 15.95
CA LEU A 108 9.13 2.29 15.29
C LEU A 108 9.07 2.42 13.76
N VAL A 109 7.99 2.98 13.22
CA VAL A 109 7.86 3.15 11.77
C VAL A 109 8.87 4.18 11.24
N ARG A 110 9.20 5.21 12.04
CA ARG A 110 10.27 6.17 11.70
C ARG A 110 11.62 5.49 11.57
N GLU A 111 11.99 4.71 12.57
CA GLU A 111 13.29 4.04 12.63
C GLU A 111 13.48 2.99 11.55
N ARG A 112 12.39 2.37 11.09
CA ARG A 112 12.42 1.29 10.11
C ARG A 112 12.24 1.73 8.66
N ALA A 113 11.85 2.97 8.44
CA ALA A 113 11.76 3.54 7.10
C ALA A 113 13.12 4.04 6.61
N ASP A 114 13.34 3.96 5.32
CA ASP A 114 14.52 4.56 4.67
C ASP A 114 14.36 6.09 4.56
N VAL A 115 13.12 6.54 4.41
CA VAL A 115 12.77 7.96 4.28
C VAL A 115 11.56 8.28 5.14
N VAL A 116 11.58 9.45 5.77
CA VAL A 116 10.44 10.00 6.52
C VAL A 116 9.95 11.28 5.86
N VAL A 117 8.66 11.34 5.57
CA VAL A 117 7.96 12.52 5.05
C VAL A 117 6.99 13.01 6.10
N GLU A 118 7.26 14.17 6.71
CA GLU A 118 6.45 14.74 7.79
C GLU A 118 5.31 15.61 7.28
N GLU A 119 5.48 16.19 6.10
CA GLU A 119 4.49 17.10 5.53
C GLU A 119 3.29 16.30 4.99
N LYS A 120 2.08 16.76 5.29
CA LYS A 120 0.82 16.16 4.79
C LYS A 120 0.58 16.47 3.30
N ASP A 121 1.57 16.22 2.49
CA ASP A 121 1.52 16.33 1.03
C ASP A 121 2.14 15.09 0.39
N LEU A 122 1.31 14.18 -0.08
CA LEU A 122 1.73 12.94 -0.75
C LEU A 122 2.61 13.18 -2.00
N LYS A 123 2.59 14.36 -2.59
CA LYS A 123 3.48 14.70 -3.71
C LYS A 123 4.94 14.67 -3.32
N ARG A 124 5.25 14.88 -2.04
CA ARG A 124 6.63 14.78 -1.52
C ARG A 124 7.26 13.41 -1.76
N VAL A 125 6.45 12.37 -1.79
CA VAL A 125 6.90 11.01 -2.11
C VAL A 125 7.60 10.96 -3.47
N LEU A 126 7.12 11.73 -4.47
CA LEU A 126 7.69 11.72 -5.82
C LEU A 126 9.17 12.14 -5.86
N GLY A 127 9.60 13.01 -4.96
CA GLY A 127 10.99 13.46 -4.87
C GLY A 127 11.99 12.39 -4.42
N HIS A 128 11.50 11.29 -3.87
CA HIS A 128 12.32 10.17 -3.40
C HIS A 128 12.39 9.00 -4.39
N LEU A 129 11.71 9.11 -5.55
CA LEU A 129 11.59 8.03 -6.51
C LEU A 129 12.56 8.12 -7.69
N ASP A 130 13.43 9.12 -7.74
CA ASP A 130 14.29 9.36 -8.91
C ASP A 130 15.30 8.22 -9.18
N ALA A 131 15.67 7.46 -8.15
CA ALA A 131 16.53 6.28 -8.28
C ALA A 131 15.83 5.05 -8.90
N PHE A 132 14.49 5.10 -9.09
CA PHE A 132 13.67 3.99 -9.59
C PHE A 132 13.10 4.25 -11.00
N GLN A 133 13.77 5.08 -11.77
CA GLN A 133 13.38 5.39 -13.16
C GLN A 133 14.14 4.52 -14.16
#